data_e8a7a889fc076ef6a2d0ba12ea5f8574
#
_entry.id   e8a7a889fc076ef6a2d0ba12ea5f8574
#
_cell.length_a   1.000
_cell.length_b   1.000
_cell.length_c   1.000
_cell.angle_alpha   90.00
_cell.angle_beta   90.00
_cell.angle_gamma   90.00
#
_symmetry.space_group_name_H-M   'P 1'
#
loop_
_entity.id
_entity.type
_entity.pdbx_description
1 polymer ?
#
loop_
_entity_poly.entity_id
_entity_poly.type
_entity_poly.pdbx_seq_one_letter_code
_entity_poly.pdbx_strand_id
1 'polypeptide(L)'
;MTLIRKSHVMFVTSILRSLNVMTKPRPLSPHLQIYRLPLPALMSISHRLSGVVLSTGTIFVAVWLMMLAAGETSFALAQSVVGHPLSQLVLFGYSVALFYHACNGVRHLFWDA
;
A
#
# COMPACT_ATOMS: atom_id res chain seq x y z
N MET A 1 20.79 -30.07 -59.06
CA MET A 1 21.42 -30.41 -57.74
C MET A 1 21.41 -29.27 -56.72
N THR A 2 21.34 -28.00 -57.13
CA THR A 2 21.42 -26.80 -56.26
C THR A 2 20.13 -26.46 -55.47
N LEU A 3 18.96 -26.81 -55.98
CA LEU A 3 17.67 -26.52 -55.37
C LEU A 3 17.36 -27.37 -54.11
N ILE A 4 17.72 -28.65 -54.14
CA ILE A 4 17.51 -29.59 -53.02
C ILE A 4 18.37 -29.18 -51.82
N ARG A 5 19.57 -28.68 -52.05
CA ARG A 5 20.49 -28.24 -51.02
C ARG A 5 19.97 -26.97 -50.31
N LYS A 6 19.32 -26.05 -51.02
CA LYS A 6 18.73 -24.84 -50.45
C LYS A 6 17.52 -25.14 -49.54
N SER A 7 16.67 -26.11 -49.95
CA SER A 7 15.51 -26.48 -49.14
C SER A 7 15.91 -27.15 -47.81
N HIS A 8 16.92 -28.02 -47.83
CA HIS A 8 17.46 -28.64 -46.61
C HIS A 8 18.04 -27.60 -45.64
N VAL A 9 18.80 -26.65 -46.16
CA VAL A 9 19.39 -25.57 -45.30
C VAL A 9 18.28 -24.71 -44.69
N MET A 10 17.25 -24.32 -45.45
CA MET A 10 16.13 -23.56 -44.92
C MET A 10 15.35 -24.32 -43.85
N PHE A 11 15.14 -25.62 -44.03
CA PHE A 11 14.44 -26.47 -43.07
C PHE A 11 15.24 -26.58 -41.76
N VAL A 12 16.54 -26.85 -41.83
CA VAL A 12 17.42 -26.93 -40.65
C VAL A 12 17.51 -25.60 -39.91
N THR A 13 17.64 -24.50 -40.63
CA THR A 13 17.67 -23.14 -39.99
C THR A 13 16.33 -22.80 -39.33
N SER A 14 15.20 -23.24 -39.88
CA SER A 14 13.90 -23.05 -39.27
C SER A 14 13.77 -23.85 -37.96
N ILE A 15 14.21 -25.13 -37.96
CA ILE A 15 14.22 -25.94 -36.73
C ILE A 15 15.15 -25.35 -35.66
N LEU A 16 16.36 -24.93 -36.02
CA LEU A 16 17.29 -24.32 -35.08
C LEU A 16 16.73 -23.02 -34.47
N ARG A 17 16.02 -22.22 -35.29
CA ARG A 17 15.36 -21.00 -34.80
C ARG A 17 14.22 -21.33 -33.82
N SER A 18 13.44 -22.39 -34.10
CA SER A 18 12.38 -22.86 -33.19
C SER A 18 12.93 -23.38 -31.88
N LEU A 19 14.02 -24.14 -31.93
CA LEU A 19 14.69 -24.62 -30.71
C LEU A 19 15.28 -23.48 -29.86
N ASN A 20 15.85 -22.47 -30.52
CA ASN A 20 16.39 -21.30 -29.82
C ASN A 20 15.30 -20.46 -29.15
N VAL A 21 14.10 -20.37 -29.72
CA VAL A 21 12.94 -19.74 -29.10
C VAL A 21 12.45 -20.53 -27.89
N MET A 22 12.50 -21.87 -27.93
CA MET A 22 12.10 -22.73 -26.81
C MET A 22 13.07 -22.68 -25.62
N THR A 23 14.35 -22.39 -25.85
CA THR A 23 15.37 -22.28 -24.79
C THR A 23 15.45 -20.89 -24.17
N LYS A 24 14.71 -19.90 -24.71
CA LYS A 24 14.71 -18.55 -24.14
C LYS A 24 14.08 -18.59 -22.73
N PRO A 25 14.81 -18.19 -21.68
CA PRO A 25 14.26 -18.21 -20.33
C PRO A 25 13.00 -17.35 -20.27
N ARG A 26 11.89 -17.94 -19.85
CA ARG A 26 10.65 -17.20 -19.66
C ARG A 26 10.86 -16.23 -18.48
N PRO A 27 10.35 -14.99 -18.58
CA PRO A 27 10.39 -14.09 -17.46
C PRO A 27 9.69 -14.74 -16.26
N LEU A 28 10.35 -14.73 -15.11
CA LEU A 28 9.78 -15.23 -13.86
C LEU A 28 8.56 -14.39 -13.52
N SER A 29 7.43 -15.06 -13.23
CA SER A 29 6.27 -14.36 -12.68
C SER A 29 6.64 -13.75 -11.31
N PRO A 30 6.07 -12.59 -10.94
CA PRO A 30 6.36 -11.94 -9.65
C PRO A 30 5.75 -12.75 -8.50
N HIS A 31 6.49 -13.76 -8.01
CA HIS A 31 6.18 -14.46 -6.77
C HIS A 31 6.57 -13.61 -5.57
N LEU A 32 5.89 -13.80 -4.42
CA LEU A 32 6.15 -13.09 -3.17
C LEU A 32 7.63 -13.12 -2.74
N GLN A 33 8.36 -14.17 -3.10
CA GLN A 33 9.79 -14.36 -2.79
C GLN A 33 10.73 -13.43 -3.56
N ILE A 34 10.34 -12.96 -4.75
CA ILE A 34 11.16 -12.11 -5.63
C ILE A 34 10.52 -10.74 -5.87
N TYR A 35 9.26 -10.55 -5.44
CA TYR A 35 8.54 -9.30 -5.60
C TYR A 35 9.01 -8.29 -4.57
N ARG A 36 9.61 -7.20 -5.04
CA ARG A 36 9.90 -6.02 -4.21
C ARG A 36 8.78 -5.03 -4.38
N LEU A 37 8.08 -4.70 -3.30
CA LEU A 37 7.04 -3.69 -3.33
C LEU A 37 7.60 -2.35 -3.82
N PRO A 38 7.08 -1.80 -4.92
CA PRO A 38 7.47 -0.46 -5.34
C PRO A 38 6.98 0.58 -4.33
N LEU A 39 7.70 1.68 -4.19
CA LEU A 39 7.37 2.78 -3.27
C LEU A 39 5.90 3.24 -3.36
N PRO A 40 5.30 3.43 -4.56
CA PRO A 40 3.89 3.83 -4.66
C PRO A 40 2.92 2.82 -4.04
N ALA A 41 3.19 1.52 -4.17
CA ALA A 41 2.35 0.48 -3.56
C ALA A 41 2.44 0.52 -2.03
N LEU A 42 3.65 0.70 -1.48
CA LEU A 42 3.85 0.84 -0.04
C LEU A 42 3.13 2.07 0.52
N MET A 43 3.21 3.21 -0.17
CA MET A 43 2.50 4.43 0.21
C MET A 43 0.97 4.27 0.13
N SER A 44 0.45 3.52 -0.84
CA SER A 44 -0.97 3.23 -0.95
C SER A 44 -1.47 2.35 0.19
N ILE A 45 -0.71 1.32 0.56
CA ILE A 45 -1.06 0.42 1.68
C ILE A 45 -1.03 1.19 3.01
N SER A 46 0.01 1.96 3.27
CA SER A 46 0.14 2.74 4.50
C SER A 46 -0.91 3.85 4.61
N HIS A 47 -1.33 4.45 3.48
CA HIS A 47 -2.45 5.38 3.48
C HIS A 47 -3.77 4.71 3.90
N ARG A 48 -4.07 3.52 3.39
CA ARG A 48 -5.26 2.75 3.80
C ARG A 48 -5.20 2.35 5.27
N LEU A 49 -4.03 1.91 5.74
CA LEU A 49 -3.83 1.54 7.13
C LEU A 49 -4.03 2.74 8.07
N SER A 50 -3.48 3.91 7.73
CA SER A 50 -3.70 5.14 8.49
C SER A 50 -5.19 5.53 8.50
N GLY A 51 -5.93 5.32 7.41
CA GLY A 51 -7.38 5.53 7.36
C GLY A 51 -8.16 4.65 8.34
N VAL A 52 -7.78 3.39 8.47
CA VAL A 52 -8.37 2.47 9.48
C VAL A 52 -8.10 2.95 10.90
N VAL A 53 -6.87 3.37 11.19
CA VAL A 53 -6.51 3.94 12.50
C VAL A 53 -7.33 5.20 12.79
N LEU A 54 -7.51 6.08 11.81
CA LEU A 54 -8.28 7.32 11.97
C LEU A 54 -9.78 7.02 12.18
N SER A 55 -10.36 6.09 11.45
CA SER A 55 -11.77 5.73 11.62
C SER A 55 -12.05 5.12 13.00
N THR A 56 -11.17 4.28 13.52
CA THR A 56 -11.31 3.79 14.90
C THR A 56 -11.14 4.90 15.92
N GLY A 57 -10.18 5.81 15.72
CA GLY A 57 -9.97 6.95 16.59
C GLY A 57 -11.15 7.94 16.62
N THR A 58 -11.92 8.06 15.53
CA THR A 58 -13.12 8.89 15.50
C THR A 58 -14.17 8.48 16.54
N ILE A 59 -14.27 7.17 16.84
CA ILE A 59 -15.16 6.66 17.89
C ILE A 59 -14.75 7.23 19.26
N PHE A 60 -13.47 7.25 19.57
CA PHE A 60 -12.96 7.81 20.83
C PHE A 60 -13.22 9.32 20.91
N VAL A 61 -13.05 10.05 19.82
CA VAL A 61 -13.39 11.48 19.75
C VAL A 61 -14.89 11.70 19.99
N ALA A 62 -15.77 10.88 19.38
CA ALA A 62 -17.20 10.97 19.58
C ALA A 62 -17.59 10.71 21.04
N VAL A 63 -17.02 9.68 21.68
CA VAL A 63 -17.24 9.40 23.10
C VAL A 63 -16.76 10.56 23.98
N TRP A 64 -15.59 11.11 23.71
CA TRP A 64 -15.07 12.26 24.46
C TRP A 64 -16.00 13.48 24.34
N LEU A 65 -16.51 13.78 23.14
CA LEU A 65 -17.51 14.85 22.93
C LEU A 65 -18.83 14.57 23.65
N MET A 66 -19.30 13.32 23.67
CA MET A 66 -20.48 12.95 24.44
C MET A 66 -20.26 13.17 25.95
N MET A 67 -19.10 12.82 26.48
CA MET A 67 -18.77 13.05 27.88
C MET A 67 -18.67 14.55 28.21
N LEU A 68 -18.17 15.36 27.29
CA LEU A 68 -18.20 16.82 27.43
C LEU A 68 -19.65 17.35 27.50
N ALA A 69 -20.53 16.87 26.63
CA ALA A 69 -21.93 17.28 26.59
C ALA A 69 -22.73 16.77 27.81
N ALA A 70 -22.32 15.66 28.43
CA ALA A 70 -22.97 15.07 29.60
C ALA A 70 -22.71 15.84 30.92
N GLY A 71 -21.82 16.83 30.91
CA GLY A 71 -21.59 17.73 32.04
C GLY A 71 -20.23 17.51 32.70
N GLU A 72 -19.97 18.37 33.71
CA GLU A 72 -18.65 18.57 34.31
C GLU A 72 -18.05 17.28 34.90
N THR A 73 -18.83 16.49 35.62
CA THR A 73 -18.36 15.24 36.23
C THR A 73 -17.88 14.22 35.20
N SER A 74 -18.66 14.04 34.14
CA SER A 74 -18.33 13.11 33.05
C SER A 74 -17.10 13.60 32.26
N PHE A 75 -17.03 14.92 32.03
CA PHE A 75 -15.90 15.53 31.36
C PHE A 75 -14.61 15.44 32.16
N ALA A 76 -14.67 15.64 33.51
CA ALA A 76 -13.50 15.48 34.39
C ALA A 76 -12.95 14.04 34.33
N LEU A 77 -13.82 13.03 34.27
CA LEU A 77 -13.39 11.63 34.04
C LEU A 77 -12.68 11.46 32.69
N ALA A 78 -13.27 11.98 31.62
CA ALA A 78 -12.66 11.92 30.29
C ALA A 78 -11.28 12.59 30.26
N GLN A 79 -11.15 13.75 30.92
CA GLN A 79 -9.89 14.48 31.02
C GLN A 79 -8.82 13.74 31.82
N SER A 80 -9.21 13.02 32.87
CA SER A 80 -8.26 12.20 33.64
C SER A 80 -7.67 11.06 32.79
N VAL A 81 -8.47 10.47 31.88
CA VAL A 81 -8.00 9.44 30.94
C VAL A 81 -7.09 10.04 29.88
N VAL A 82 -7.49 11.17 29.28
CA VAL A 82 -6.71 11.86 28.23
C VAL A 82 -5.39 12.42 28.80
N GLY A 83 -5.39 12.88 30.05
CA GLY A 83 -4.21 13.40 30.76
C GLY A 83 -3.16 12.32 31.11
N HIS A 84 -3.50 11.03 31.03
CA HIS A 84 -2.56 9.98 31.34
C HIS A 84 -1.43 9.91 30.28
N PRO A 85 -0.14 9.72 30.67
CA PRO A 85 1.00 9.72 29.73
C PRO A 85 0.85 8.75 28.56
N LEU A 86 0.29 7.57 28.81
CA LEU A 86 0.03 6.59 27.74
C LEU A 86 -1.00 7.10 26.73
N SER A 87 -2.07 7.75 27.21
CA SER A 87 -3.08 8.36 26.32
C SER A 87 -2.50 9.49 25.49
N GLN A 88 -1.62 10.30 26.07
CA GLN A 88 -0.91 11.36 25.34
C GLN A 88 -0.01 10.79 24.23
N LEU A 89 0.68 9.67 24.49
CA LEU A 89 1.48 8.98 23.48
C LEU A 89 0.61 8.45 22.32
N VAL A 90 -0.54 7.87 22.65
CA VAL A 90 -1.53 7.40 21.64
C VAL A 90 -2.08 8.57 20.83
N LEU A 91 -2.43 9.68 21.47
CA LEU A 91 -2.90 10.90 20.79
C LEU A 91 -1.83 11.50 19.87
N PHE A 92 -0.57 11.48 20.30
CA PHE A 92 0.54 11.89 19.45
C PHE A 92 0.64 11.00 18.20
N GLY A 93 0.62 9.66 18.36
CA GLY A 93 0.61 8.72 17.24
C GLY A 93 -0.59 8.91 16.30
N TYR A 94 -1.76 9.19 16.87
CA TYR A 94 -2.97 9.51 16.11
C TYR A 94 -2.81 10.80 15.30
N SER A 95 -2.21 11.84 15.87
CA SER A 95 -1.92 13.10 15.17
C SER A 95 -0.96 12.88 14.00
N VAL A 96 0.09 12.09 14.19
CA VAL A 96 1.03 11.72 13.11
C VAL A 96 0.29 10.97 11.98
N ALA A 97 -0.57 10.01 12.34
CA ALA A 97 -1.37 9.27 11.36
C ALA A 97 -2.32 10.20 10.57
N LEU A 98 -2.92 11.19 11.25
CA LEU A 98 -3.80 12.18 10.63
C LEU A 98 -3.06 13.04 9.60
N PHE A 99 -1.91 13.61 9.96
CA PHE A 99 -1.12 14.41 9.03
C PHE A 99 -0.60 13.58 7.86
N TYR A 100 -0.11 12.37 8.13
CA TYR A 100 0.33 11.45 7.09
C TYR A 100 -0.80 11.12 6.10
N HIS A 101 -1.99 10.79 6.61
CA HIS A 101 -3.16 10.47 5.81
C HIS A 101 -3.61 11.66 4.97
N ALA A 102 -3.68 12.85 5.56
CA ALA A 102 -4.05 14.09 4.87
C ALA A 102 -3.06 14.43 3.73
N CYS A 103 -1.75 14.39 4.01
CA CYS A 103 -0.73 14.68 3.00
C CYS A 103 -0.78 13.69 1.82
N ASN A 104 -0.95 12.38 2.10
CA ASN A 104 -1.11 11.39 1.04
C ASN A 104 -2.43 11.56 0.28
N GLY A 105 -3.51 11.92 0.95
CA GLY A 105 -4.79 12.22 0.31
C GLY A 105 -4.68 13.37 -0.68
N VAL A 106 -4.07 14.48 -0.26
CA VAL A 106 -3.79 15.63 -1.13
C VAL A 106 -2.94 15.21 -2.34
N ARG A 107 -1.90 14.42 -2.12
CA ARG A 107 -1.08 13.89 -3.22
C ARG A 107 -1.90 13.08 -4.22
N HIS A 108 -2.82 12.23 -3.77
CA HIS A 108 -3.70 11.45 -4.64
C HIS A 108 -4.61 12.37 -5.47
N LEU A 109 -5.18 13.41 -4.86
CA LEU A 109 -6.01 14.39 -5.59
C LEU A 109 -5.25 15.07 -6.71
N PHE A 110 -3.97 15.41 -6.50
CA PHE A 110 -3.13 16.00 -7.56
C PHE A 110 -2.81 15.03 -8.71
N TRP A 111 -2.85 13.72 -8.47
CA TRP A 111 -2.61 12.74 -9.53
C TRP A 111 -3.87 12.41 -10.33
N ASP A 112 -5.05 12.59 -9.73
CA ASP A 112 -6.34 12.31 -10.36
C ASP A 112 -6.91 13.53 -11.11
N ALA A 113 -6.33 14.73 -10.94
CA ALA A 113 -6.69 15.96 -11.61
C ALA A 113 -5.82 16.21 -12.85
#